data_a4c2f26a8489f4ec6254ab2dab20d3d0
#
_entry.id   a4c2f26a8489f4ec6254ab2dab20d3d0
#
_cell.length_a   1.000
_cell.length_b   1.000
_cell.length_c   1.000
_cell.angle_alpha   90.00
_cell.angle_beta   90.00
_cell.angle_gamma   90.00
#
_symmetry.space_group_name_H-M   'P 1'
#
loop_
_entity.id
_entity.type
_entity.pdbx_description
1 polymer ?
#
loop_
_entity_poly.entity_id
_entity_poly.type
_entity_poly.pdbx_seq_one_letter_code
_entity_poly.pdbx_strand_id
1 'polypeptide(L)'
;MMEAEEILAHHKIRPTAVRLLIWREIQKLTDAFSATELEGRIPTVDRSTLFRALALFQEHQLLHLFDDGTGEHKYCRCMCRHDEDYCESHDHGPCHHVHATCIICHRTFCLRQQHIPAVNLPEGFEAREFNYVVRGICAECNRSRHGRMPYGSFA
;
A
#
# COMPACT_ATOMS: atom_id res chain seq x y z
N MET A 1 16.88 4.65 -12.86
CA MET A 1 16.09 3.97 -11.78
C MET A 1 16.96 4.03 -10.53
N MET A 2 16.49 4.62 -9.44
CA MET A 2 17.29 4.70 -8.22
C MET A 2 17.53 3.32 -7.65
N GLU A 3 18.75 3.04 -7.24
CA GLU A 3 19.11 1.78 -6.58
C GLU A 3 18.50 1.69 -5.18
N ALA A 4 18.30 0.50 -4.67
CA ALA A 4 17.67 0.29 -3.36
C ALA A 4 18.41 1.02 -2.22
N GLU A 5 19.72 1.13 -2.29
CA GLU A 5 20.54 1.85 -1.33
C GLU A 5 20.28 3.35 -1.35
N GLU A 6 20.18 3.93 -2.55
CA GLU A 6 19.89 5.35 -2.75
C GLU A 6 18.50 5.72 -2.21
N ILE A 7 17.50 4.85 -2.45
CA ILE A 7 16.14 5.05 -1.94
C ILE A 7 16.13 5.05 -0.42
N LEU A 8 16.75 4.06 0.22
CA LEU A 8 16.82 4.01 1.68
C LEU A 8 17.54 5.24 2.25
N ALA A 9 18.68 5.63 1.65
CA ALA A 9 19.45 6.79 2.07
C ALA A 9 18.65 8.10 1.90
N HIS A 10 17.93 8.27 0.79
CA HIS A 10 17.07 9.42 0.54
C HIS A 10 15.99 9.57 1.63
N HIS A 11 15.43 8.47 2.08
CA HIS A 11 14.48 8.44 3.19
C HIS A 11 15.14 8.42 4.58
N LYS A 12 16.44 8.75 4.69
CA LYS A 12 17.20 8.80 5.94
C LYS A 12 17.25 7.45 6.69
N ILE A 13 17.14 6.36 5.96
CA ILE A 13 17.24 5.01 6.50
C ILE A 13 18.65 4.47 6.20
N ARG A 14 19.39 4.12 7.23
CA ARG A 14 20.70 3.49 7.06
C ARG A 14 20.55 2.16 6.31
N PRO A 15 21.18 1.98 5.14
CA PRO A 15 21.16 0.72 4.41
C PRO A 15 21.94 -0.35 5.18
N THR A 16 21.25 -1.44 5.51
CA THR A 16 21.88 -2.66 6.04
C THR A 16 21.52 -3.81 5.12
N ALA A 17 22.31 -4.88 5.11
CA ALA A 17 22.06 -6.04 4.24
C ALA A 17 20.63 -6.57 4.35
N VAL A 18 20.10 -6.65 5.57
CA VAL A 18 18.73 -7.14 5.81
C VAL A 18 17.68 -6.13 5.30
N ARG A 19 17.84 -4.83 5.55
CA ARG A 19 16.91 -3.80 5.05
C ARG A 19 16.90 -3.73 3.54
N LEU A 20 18.06 -3.85 2.91
CA LEU A 20 18.18 -3.92 1.45
C LEU A 20 17.50 -5.15 0.89
N LEU A 21 17.68 -6.32 1.52
CA LEU A 21 17.01 -7.56 1.13
C LEU A 21 15.48 -7.39 1.17
N ILE A 22 14.96 -6.90 2.30
CA ILE A 22 13.52 -6.67 2.49
C ILE A 22 13.00 -5.66 1.46
N TRP A 23 13.68 -4.53 1.29
CA TRP A 23 13.26 -3.50 0.35
C TRP A 23 13.26 -3.97 -1.09
N ARG A 24 14.27 -4.73 -1.52
CA ARG A 24 14.33 -5.32 -2.87
C ARG A 24 13.17 -6.29 -3.14
N GLU A 25 12.76 -7.08 -2.13
CA GLU A 25 11.57 -7.92 -2.28
C GLU A 25 10.29 -7.08 -2.39
N ILE A 26 10.14 -6.05 -1.57
CA ILE A 26 9.01 -5.11 -1.66
C ILE A 26 8.95 -4.44 -3.03
N GLN A 27 10.08 -4.08 -3.62
CA GLN A 27 10.12 -3.46 -4.95
C GLN A 27 9.58 -4.37 -6.07
N LYS A 28 9.63 -5.68 -5.91
CA LYS A 28 9.06 -6.65 -6.87
C LYS A 28 7.54 -6.75 -6.78
N LEU A 29 6.94 -6.27 -5.69
CA LEU A 29 5.49 -6.29 -5.50
C LEU A 29 4.87 -5.08 -6.19
N THR A 30 3.86 -5.31 -7.01
CA THR A 30 3.11 -4.27 -7.73
C THR A 30 1.92 -3.78 -6.93
N ASP A 31 1.34 -4.66 -6.16
CA ASP A 31 0.13 -4.46 -5.36
C ASP A 31 0.48 -4.21 -3.88
N ALA A 32 -0.53 -3.90 -3.09
CA ALA A 32 -0.38 -3.88 -1.64
C ALA A 32 -0.17 -5.31 -1.11
N PHE A 33 0.56 -5.44 -0.03
CA PHE A 33 0.94 -6.73 0.55
C PHE A 33 0.77 -6.75 2.06
N SER A 34 0.61 -7.95 2.63
CA SER A 34 0.65 -8.15 4.08
C SER A 34 2.06 -8.52 4.57
N ALA A 35 2.29 -8.35 5.87
CA ALA A 35 3.53 -8.83 6.48
C ALA A 35 3.71 -10.34 6.32
N THR A 36 2.62 -11.10 6.42
CA THR A 36 2.60 -12.56 6.24
C THR A 36 3.01 -12.96 4.82
N GLU A 37 2.51 -12.25 3.81
CA GLU A 37 2.90 -12.48 2.42
C GLU A 37 4.38 -12.20 2.19
N LEU A 38 4.90 -11.11 2.74
CA LEU A 38 6.32 -10.78 2.62
C LEU A 38 7.21 -11.75 3.38
N GLU A 39 6.81 -12.21 4.58
CA GLU A 39 7.51 -13.23 5.36
C GLU A 39 7.69 -14.52 4.55
N GLY A 40 6.66 -14.94 3.82
CA GLY A 40 6.73 -16.11 2.94
C GLY A 40 7.73 -15.98 1.78
N ARG A 41 8.04 -14.75 1.36
CA ARG A 41 9.00 -14.47 0.28
C ARG A 41 10.45 -14.42 0.74
N ILE A 42 10.68 -14.10 2.01
CA ILE A 42 12.03 -13.96 2.59
C ILE A 42 12.19 -14.80 3.86
N PRO A 43 12.08 -16.13 3.76
CA PRO A 43 12.11 -17.03 4.92
C PRO A 43 13.43 -16.99 5.70
N THR A 44 14.48 -16.37 5.15
CA THR A 44 15.78 -16.18 5.81
C THR A 44 15.79 -15.03 6.82
N VAL A 45 14.77 -14.19 6.83
CA VAL A 45 14.63 -13.07 7.76
C VAL A 45 13.64 -13.46 8.85
N ASP A 46 14.06 -13.35 10.10
CA ASP A 46 13.15 -13.63 11.21
C ASP A 46 12.03 -12.59 11.31
N ARG A 47 10.88 -13.03 11.83
CA ARG A 47 9.65 -12.23 11.91
C ARG A 47 9.85 -10.91 12.66
N SER A 48 10.59 -10.92 13.76
CA SER A 48 10.83 -9.71 14.57
C SER A 48 11.65 -8.68 13.79
N THR A 49 12.65 -9.13 13.05
CA THR A 49 13.48 -8.26 12.19
C THR A 49 12.66 -7.71 11.03
N LEU A 50 11.80 -8.52 10.42
CA LEU A 50 10.90 -8.07 9.36
C LEU A 50 9.96 -6.96 9.86
N PHE A 51 9.27 -7.17 10.98
CA PHE A 51 8.34 -6.18 11.53
C PHE A 51 9.03 -4.88 11.93
N ARG A 52 10.25 -4.96 12.50
CA ARG A 52 11.04 -3.76 12.80
C ARG A 52 11.43 -2.98 11.54
N ALA A 53 11.76 -3.69 10.47
CA ALA A 53 12.06 -3.03 9.19
C ALA A 53 10.82 -2.37 8.58
N LEU A 54 9.66 -3.05 8.59
CA LEU A 54 8.40 -2.51 8.10
C LEU A 54 7.97 -1.26 8.88
N ALA A 55 8.07 -1.29 10.23
CA ALA A 55 7.80 -0.14 11.08
C ALA A 55 8.71 1.05 10.75
N LEU A 56 10.01 0.80 10.56
CA LEU A 56 10.96 1.83 10.17
C LEU A 56 10.64 2.41 8.78
N PHE A 57 10.29 1.57 7.82
CA PHE A 57 9.93 2.01 6.47
C PHE A 57 8.64 2.84 6.48
N GLN A 58 7.70 2.53 7.37
CA GLN A 58 6.49 3.32 7.57
C GLN A 58 6.79 4.67 8.23
N GLU A 59 7.60 4.69 9.31
CA GLU A 59 8.02 5.91 10.00
C GLU A 59 8.71 6.89 9.05
N HIS A 60 9.52 6.37 8.14
CA HIS A 60 10.24 7.15 7.12
C HIS A 60 9.47 7.33 5.80
N GLN A 61 8.17 7.06 5.80
CA GLN A 61 7.28 7.29 4.65
C GLN A 61 7.66 6.55 3.36
N LEU A 62 8.40 5.44 3.46
CA LEU A 62 8.62 4.51 2.36
C LEU A 62 7.40 3.62 2.11
N LEU A 63 6.71 3.27 3.18
CA LEU A 63 5.48 2.49 3.18
C LEU A 63 4.39 3.25 3.93
N HIS A 64 3.17 3.03 3.54
CA HIS A 64 2.01 3.36 4.36
C HIS A 64 1.22 2.09 4.66
N LEU A 65 0.64 2.08 5.84
CA LEU A 65 -0.20 1.01 6.37
C LEU A 65 -1.67 1.42 6.21
N PHE A 66 -2.52 0.47 5.82
CA PHE A 66 -3.95 0.68 5.77
C PHE A 66 -4.71 -0.61 6.05
N ASP A 67 -5.98 -0.47 6.42
CA ASP A 67 -6.91 -1.58 6.60
C ASP A 67 -7.80 -1.71 5.36
N ASP A 68 -7.76 -2.86 4.72
CA ASP A 68 -8.59 -3.15 3.55
C ASP A 68 -9.91 -3.89 3.88
N GLY A 69 -10.20 -4.04 5.17
CA GLY A 69 -11.37 -4.73 5.67
C GLY A 69 -11.28 -6.25 5.64
N THR A 70 -10.10 -6.83 5.36
CA THR A 70 -9.86 -8.28 5.43
C THR A 70 -9.50 -8.76 6.83
N GLY A 71 -9.25 -7.84 7.76
CA GLY A 71 -8.77 -8.12 9.12
C GLY A 71 -7.26 -8.26 9.23
N GLU A 72 -6.53 -8.09 8.14
CA GLU A 72 -5.08 -8.05 8.08
C GLU A 72 -4.60 -6.69 7.55
N HIS A 73 -3.67 -6.08 8.25
CA HIS A 73 -3.08 -4.83 7.77
C HIS A 73 -2.29 -5.03 6.48
N LYS A 74 -2.49 -4.11 5.55
CA LYS A 74 -1.78 -4.09 4.26
C LYS A 74 -0.81 -2.93 4.22
N TYR A 75 0.31 -3.17 3.56
CA TYR A 75 1.35 -2.19 3.26
C TYR A 75 1.33 -1.85 1.78
N CYS A 76 1.52 -0.58 1.48
CA CYS A 76 1.69 -0.12 0.12
C CYS A 76 2.92 0.79 0.03
N ARG A 77 3.67 0.70 -1.07
CA ARG A 77 4.81 1.60 -1.29
C ARG A 77 4.33 3.03 -1.51
N CYS A 78 4.91 3.97 -0.77
CA CYS A 78 4.79 5.37 -1.09
C CYS A 78 5.66 5.66 -2.32
N MET A 79 5.03 5.92 -3.45
CA MET A 79 5.73 6.34 -4.68
C MET A 79 5.52 7.83 -4.94
N CYS A 80 5.21 8.59 -3.90
CA CYS A 80 5.25 10.02 -3.99
C CYS A 80 6.71 10.40 -4.27
N ARG A 81 7.00 10.76 -5.51
CA ARG A 81 8.20 11.51 -5.80
C ARG A 81 8.05 12.83 -5.08
N HIS A 82 8.89 13.09 -4.12
CA HIS A 82 9.02 14.42 -3.49
C HIS A 82 9.60 15.47 -4.47
N ASP A 83 9.62 15.18 -5.76
CA ASP A 83 10.01 16.07 -6.84
C ASP A 83 8.75 16.82 -7.31
N GLU A 84 8.55 17.95 -6.72
CA GLU A 84 7.93 19.23 -7.10
C GLU A 84 6.58 19.28 -7.83
N ASP A 85 6.06 18.26 -8.52
CA ASP A 85 4.96 18.48 -9.48
C ASP A 85 3.65 17.72 -9.26
N TYR A 86 3.47 16.90 -8.21
CA TYR A 86 2.24 16.08 -8.12
C TYR A 86 1.57 15.95 -6.75
N CYS A 87 2.05 16.60 -5.72
CA CYS A 87 1.32 16.75 -4.46
C CYS A 87 1.00 18.23 -4.22
N GLU A 88 0.01 18.77 -4.91
CA GLU A 88 -0.51 20.12 -4.66
C GLU A 88 -1.17 20.29 -3.27
N SER A 89 -1.16 19.27 -2.44
CA SER A 89 -1.53 19.38 -1.03
C SER A 89 -0.29 19.22 -0.17
N HIS A 90 0.45 20.31 -0.04
CA HIS A 90 1.59 20.48 0.87
C HIS A 90 1.19 20.50 2.35
N ASP A 91 0.35 19.59 2.78
CA ASP A 91 0.30 19.23 4.17
C ASP A 91 0.93 17.85 4.27
N HIS A 92 2.02 17.72 5.01
CA HIS A 92 2.86 16.53 5.16
C HIS A 92 2.10 15.31 5.71
N GLY A 93 0.98 15.00 5.07
CA GLY A 93 0.14 13.86 5.35
C GLY A 93 0.59 12.61 4.58
N PRO A 94 0.21 11.43 5.05
CA PRO A 94 0.50 10.17 4.36
C PRO A 94 -0.05 10.18 2.93
N CYS A 95 0.66 9.54 2.01
CA CYS A 95 0.22 9.36 0.62
C CYS A 95 -1.22 8.85 0.57
N HIS A 96 -2.14 9.71 0.21
CA HIS A 96 -3.54 9.35 0.08
C HIS A 96 -3.81 8.85 -1.34
N HIS A 97 -4.15 7.60 -1.49
CA HIS A 97 -4.67 7.06 -2.73
C HIS A 97 -5.74 6.01 -2.46
N VAL A 98 -6.53 5.73 -3.46
CA VAL A 98 -7.60 4.75 -3.36
C VAL A 98 -7.03 3.34 -3.51
N HIS A 99 -7.48 2.42 -2.70
CA HIS A 99 -7.20 0.99 -2.81
C HIS A 99 -8.46 0.26 -3.30
N ALA A 100 -8.28 -0.77 -4.11
CA ALA A 100 -9.37 -1.65 -4.54
C ALA A 100 -9.06 -3.09 -4.10
N THR A 101 -9.86 -3.63 -3.20
CA THR A 101 -9.67 -4.98 -2.65
C THR A 101 -10.67 -5.97 -3.24
N CYS A 102 -10.17 -7.06 -3.80
CA CYS A 102 -10.99 -8.15 -4.29
C CYS A 102 -11.46 -9.02 -3.12
N ILE A 103 -12.79 -9.18 -3.00
CA ILE A 103 -13.39 -10.01 -1.95
C ILE A 103 -13.23 -11.53 -2.19
N ILE A 104 -12.74 -11.94 -3.37
CA ILE A 104 -12.56 -13.35 -3.75
C ILE A 104 -11.11 -13.79 -3.53
N CYS A 105 -10.14 -13.11 -4.16
CA CYS A 105 -8.72 -13.47 -4.08
C CYS A 105 -7.93 -12.65 -3.06
N HIS A 106 -8.57 -11.67 -2.41
CA HIS A 106 -7.99 -10.79 -1.40
C HIS A 106 -6.77 -9.95 -1.86
N ARG A 107 -6.54 -9.85 -3.17
CA ARG A 107 -5.55 -8.91 -3.73
C ARG A 107 -6.05 -7.49 -3.59
N THR A 108 -5.13 -6.59 -3.24
CA THR A 108 -5.44 -5.17 -3.10
C THR A 108 -4.58 -4.35 -4.04
N PHE A 109 -5.22 -3.67 -4.95
CA PHE A 109 -4.62 -2.83 -5.99
C PHE A 109 -4.51 -1.39 -5.49
N CYS A 110 -3.37 -0.75 -5.74
CA CYS A 110 -3.16 0.66 -5.42
C CYS A 110 -3.53 1.53 -6.63
N LEU A 111 -4.59 2.31 -6.51
CA LEU A 111 -5.08 3.20 -7.56
C LEU A 111 -4.50 4.60 -7.40
N ARG A 112 -3.25 4.77 -7.80
CA ARG A 112 -2.44 5.98 -7.54
C ARG A 112 -2.85 7.22 -8.32
N GLN A 113 -3.50 7.03 -9.46
CA GLN A 113 -3.90 8.12 -10.36
C GLN A 113 -5.36 8.55 -10.15
N GLN A 114 -6.01 8.07 -9.10
CA GLN A 114 -7.39 8.43 -8.82
C GLN A 114 -7.45 9.70 -7.98
N HIS A 115 -8.26 10.64 -8.45
CA HIS A 115 -8.58 11.83 -7.66
C HIS A 115 -9.41 11.42 -6.42
N ILE A 116 -8.95 11.82 -5.24
CA ILE A 116 -9.68 11.62 -4.00
C ILE A 116 -10.60 12.80 -3.80
N PRO A 117 -11.92 12.62 -3.73
CA PRO A 117 -12.83 13.71 -3.49
C PRO A 117 -12.61 14.31 -2.09
N ALA A 118 -12.67 15.63 -1.99
CA ALA A 118 -12.62 16.32 -0.70
C ALA A 118 -13.81 15.91 0.16
N VAL A 119 -13.57 15.61 1.42
CA VAL A 119 -14.60 15.29 2.41
C VAL A 119 -14.83 16.51 3.29
N ASN A 120 -16.07 17.00 3.30
CA ASN A 120 -16.45 18.07 4.21
C ASN A 120 -16.66 17.50 5.62
N LEU A 121 -15.82 17.92 6.55
CA LEU A 121 -15.89 17.50 7.94
C LEU A 121 -16.69 18.51 8.78
N PRO A 122 -17.32 18.09 9.88
CA PRO A 122 -17.96 19.01 10.81
C PRO A 122 -16.98 20.04 11.36
N GLU A 123 -17.51 21.22 11.73
CA GLU A 123 -16.70 22.28 12.34
C GLU A 123 -15.97 21.77 13.59
N GLY A 124 -14.66 22.06 13.68
CA GLY A 124 -13.81 21.61 14.78
C GLY A 124 -13.37 20.14 14.72
N PHE A 125 -13.74 19.39 13.68
CA PHE A 125 -13.28 18.01 13.48
C PHE A 125 -11.88 18.00 12.88
N GLU A 126 -10.92 17.44 13.61
CA GLU A 126 -9.54 17.25 13.15
C GLU A 126 -9.37 15.81 12.64
N ALA A 127 -9.25 15.64 11.33
CA ALA A 127 -8.98 14.32 10.76
C ALA A 127 -7.54 13.90 11.03
N ARG A 128 -7.35 12.65 11.48
CA ARG A 128 -6.04 12.08 11.76
C ARG A 128 -5.63 11.04 10.72
N GLU A 129 -6.60 10.39 10.12
CA GLU A 129 -6.38 9.31 9.14
C GLU A 129 -7.51 9.30 8.11
N PHE A 130 -7.15 9.00 6.88
CA PHE A 130 -8.09 8.78 5.78
C PHE A 130 -7.81 7.40 5.17
N ASN A 131 -8.86 6.61 5.02
CA ASN A 131 -8.75 5.30 4.40
C ASN A 131 -9.80 5.19 3.28
N TYR A 132 -9.32 5.09 2.04
CA TYR A 132 -10.16 4.99 0.85
C TYR A 132 -10.03 3.59 0.25
N VAL A 133 -10.99 2.74 0.53
CA VAL A 133 -11.01 1.35 0.06
C VAL A 133 -12.31 1.06 -0.69
N VAL A 134 -12.16 0.59 -1.92
CA VAL A 134 -13.27 0.02 -2.71
C VAL A 134 -13.18 -1.50 -2.63
N ARG A 135 -14.25 -2.15 -2.20
CA ARG A 135 -14.33 -3.61 -2.13
C ARG A 135 -15.21 -4.13 -3.28
N GLY A 136 -14.69 -5.09 -4.03
CA GLY A 136 -15.39 -5.63 -5.18
C GLY A 136 -14.76 -6.93 -5.68
N ILE A 137 -14.94 -7.25 -6.93
CA ILE A 137 -14.39 -8.45 -7.57
C ILE A 137 -13.47 -8.01 -8.69
N CYS A 138 -12.19 -8.43 -8.63
CA CYS A 138 -11.21 -8.06 -9.66
C CYS A 138 -11.55 -8.71 -11.02
N ALA A 139 -11.01 -8.15 -12.10
CA ALA A 139 -11.27 -8.59 -13.45
C ALA A 139 -10.94 -10.09 -13.65
N GLU A 140 -9.89 -10.58 -13.04
CA GLU A 140 -9.46 -11.98 -13.12
C GLU A 140 -10.50 -12.92 -12.47
N CYS A 141 -10.89 -12.63 -11.23
CA CYS A 141 -11.92 -13.39 -10.53
C CYS A 141 -13.28 -13.28 -11.20
N ASN A 142 -13.61 -12.12 -11.77
CA ASN A 142 -14.85 -11.91 -12.47
C ASN A 142 -14.91 -12.74 -13.76
N ARG A 143 -13.83 -12.79 -14.55
CA ARG A 143 -13.75 -13.68 -15.74
C ARG A 143 -13.90 -15.14 -15.37
N SER A 144 -13.28 -15.60 -14.28
CA SER A 144 -13.39 -16.97 -13.80
C SER A 144 -14.82 -17.34 -13.34
N ARG A 145 -15.63 -16.36 -12.94
CA ARG A 145 -17.04 -16.54 -12.55
C ARG A 145 -18.01 -16.57 -13.75
N HIS A 146 -17.70 -15.89 -14.85
CA HIS A 146 -18.55 -15.86 -16.04
C HIS A 146 -18.60 -17.19 -16.79
N GLY A 147 -17.82 -18.20 -16.39
CA GLY A 147 -18.09 -19.61 -16.72
C GLY A 147 -19.24 -20.24 -15.92
N ARG A 148 -19.80 -19.53 -14.90
CA ARG A 148 -20.94 -19.97 -14.08
C ARG A 148 -21.84 -18.78 -13.72
N MET A 149 -22.90 -18.58 -14.52
CA MET A 149 -24.12 -17.79 -14.29
C MET A 149 -24.00 -16.30 -13.83
N PRO A 150 -24.81 -15.43 -14.44
CA PRO A 150 -24.83 -14.01 -14.11
C PRO A 150 -25.68 -13.75 -12.86
N TYR A 151 -25.11 -13.18 -11.82
CA TYR A 151 -25.89 -12.43 -10.85
C TYR A 151 -26.02 -10.98 -11.32
N GLY A 152 -27.26 -10.49 -11.26
CA GLY A 152 -27.70 -9.23 -11.83
C GLY A 152 -26.87 -8.03 -11.42
N SER A 153 -26.70 -7.17 -12.39
CA SER A 153 -26.24 -5.81 -12.26
C SER A 153 -27.11 -5.03 -11.26
N PHE A 154 -26.56 -4.64 -10.15
CA PHE A 154 -27.09 -3.51 -9.40
C PHE A 154 -26.52 -2.24 -10.03
N ALA A 155 -27.42 -1.52 -10.65
CA ALA A 155 -27.19 -0.16 -11.11
C ALA A 155 -27.05 0.79 -9.92
#